data_6ea42f7043e2752c1d885212da028d2f
#
_entry.id   6ea42f7043e2752c1d885212da028d2f
#
_cell.length_a   1.000
_cell.length_b   1.000
_cell.length_c   1.000
_cell.angle_alpha   90.00
_cell.angle_beta   90.00
_cell.angle_gamma   90.00
#
_symmetry.space_group_name_H-M   'P 1'
#
loop_
_entity.id
_entity.type
_entity.pdbx_description
1 polymer ?
#
loop_
_entity_poly.entity_id
_entity_poly.type
_entity_poly.pdbx_seq_one_letter_code
_entity_poly.pdbx_strand_id
1 'polypeptide(L)'
;MGATFFLIDDIPFPDETASGAPKALVEDAQKAGARRKYLARGEGGFYSQISWFPAGYTVPEHRHDHDELILVVEGSLTLLGGGPTLHPYDSMALEAGHEYGFVAGDEGMTFVTIRQAAAAITLS
;
A
#
# COMPACT_ATOMS: atom_id res chain seq x y z
N MET A 1 3.86 -10.84 25.58
CA MET A 1 5.15 -10.59 24.95
C MET A 1 5.57 -11.81 24.17
N GLY A 2 6.14 -11.60 23.03
CA GLY A 2 6.60 -12.70 22.21
C GLY A 2 6.81 -12.25 20.79
N ALA A 3 6.91 -13.21 19.89
CA ALA A 3 7.03 -12.94 18.46
C ALA A 3 5.79 -13.46 17.75
N THR A 4 5.30 -12.70 16.81
CA THR A 4 4.22 -13.12 15.91
C THR A 4 4.81 -13.23 14.51
N PHE A 5 4.53 -14.33 13.83
CA PHE A 5 5.09 -14.60 12.50
C PHE A 5 3.99 -14.45 11.45
N PHE A 6 4.35 -13.81 10.34
CA PHE A 6 3.44 -13.60 9.23
C PHE A 6 4.06 -14.26 8.00
N LEU A 7 3.67 -15.53 7.77
CA LEU A 7 4.18 -16.32 6.64
C LEU A 7 3.27 -16.05 5.44
N ILE A 8 3.79 -15.36 4.46
CA ILE A 8 3.00 -14.79 3.36
C ILE A 8 2.13 -15.82 2.65
N ASP A 9 2.64 -17.03 2.45
CA ASP A 9 1.90 -18.08 1.75
C ASP A 9 0.73 -18.64 2.56
N ASP A 10 0.75 -18.46 3.89
CA ASP A 10 -0.31 -18.92 4.78
C ASP A 10 -1.38 -17.87 5.05
N ILE A 11 -1.17 -16.65 4.58
CA ILE A 11 -2.11 -15.55 4.78
C ILE A 11 -3.07 -15.50 3.60
N PRO A 12 -4.39 -15.60 3.83
CA PRO A 12 -5.35 -15.49 2.73
C PRO A 12 -5.46 -14.06 2.23
N PHE A 13 -5.91 -13.89 0.99
CA PHE A 13 -6.29 -12.59 0.51
C PHE A 13 -7.55 -12.13 1.27
N PRO A 14 -7.58 -10.86 1.74
CA PRO A 14 -8.71 -10.37 2.52
C PRO A 14 -9.96 -10.20 1.66
N ASP A 15 -11.12 -10.14 2.34
CA ASP A 15 -12.37 -9.71 1.72
C ASP A 15 -12.35 -8.18 1.62
N GLU A 16 -12.13 -7.67 0.41
CA GLU A 16 -12.03 -6.24 0.16
C GLU A 16 -13.35 -5.48 0.36
N THR A 17 -14.48 -6.18 0.42
CA THR A 17 -15.77 -5.53 0.71
C THR A 17 -15.83 -4.98 2.13
N ALA A 18 -14.98 -5.48 3.03
CA ALA A 18 -14.86 -4.99 4.40
C ALA A 18 -13.83 -3.86 4.56
N SER A 19 -13.24 -3.41 3.45
CA SER A 19 -12.24 -2.33 3.47
C SER A 19 -12.86 -1.00 3.91
N GLY A 20 -12.10 -0.21 4.67
CA GLY A 20 -12.47 1.16 5.03
C GLY A 20 -12.20 2.19 3.92
N ALA A 21 -11.61 1.78 2.80
CA ALA A 21 -11.34 2.67 1.66
C ALA A 21 -12.62 2.97 0.87
N PRO A 22 -12.65 4.07 0.09
CA PRO A 22 -13.78 4.35 -0.78
C PRO A 22 -14.11 3.18 -1.70
N LYS A 23 -15.39 2.82 -1.78
CA LYS A 23 -15.85 1.64 -2.51
C LYS A 23 -15.42 1.64 -3.98
N ALA A 24 -15.54 2.78 -4.65
CA ALA A 24 -15.17 2.89 -6.06
C ALA A 24 -13.67 2.63 -6.28
N LEU A 25 -12.82 3.11 -5.36
CA LEU A 25 -11.39 2.88 -5.42
C LEU A 25 -11.06 1.38 -5.27
N VAL A 26 -11.71 0.71 -4.33
CA VAL A 26 -11.54 -0.73 -4.11
C VAL A 26 -11.98 -1.54 -5.33
N GLU A 27 -13.15 -1.23 -5.89
CA GLU A 27 -13.67 -1.91 -7.08
C GLU A 27 -12.75 -1.73 -8.29
N ASP A 28 -12.26 -0.52 -8.54
CA ASP A 28 -11.34 -0.25 -9.64
C ASP A 28 -10.02 -1.00 -9.46
N ALA A 29 -9.49 -1.04 -8.25
CA ALA A 29 -8.28 -1.78 -7.93
C ALA A 29 -8.45 -3.27 -8.19
N GLN A 30 -9.55 -3.87 -7.74
CA GLN A 30 -9.84 -5.29 -7.95
C GLN A 30 -9.98 -5.63 -9.43
N LYS A 31 -10.69 -4.80 -10.21
CA LYS A 31 -10.86 -4.99 -11.65
C LYS A 31 -9.52 -4.93 -12.38
N ALA A 32 -8.62 -4.06 -11.95
CA ALA A 32 -7.29 -3.93 -12.54
C ALA A 32 -6.35 -5.09 -12.15
N GLY A 33 -6.70 -5.89 -11.15
CA GLY A 33 -5.87 -6.99 -10.66
C GLY A 33 -4.96 -6.62 -9.50
N ALA A 34 -5.16 -5.47 -8.88
CA ALA A 34 -4.44 -5.09 -7.67
C ALA A 34 -4.86 -6.00 -6.50
N ARG A 35 -3.88 -6.38 -5.67
CA ARG A 35 -4.09 -7.27 -4.53
C ARG A 35 -3.27 -6.82 -3.35
N ARG A 36 -3.68 -7.26 -2.15
CA ARG A 36 -2.90 -7.05 -0.93
C ARG A 36 -3.14 -8.17 0.06
N LYS A 37 -2.19 -8.32 0.98
CA LYS A 37 -2.34 -9.16 2.16
C LYS A 37 -1.96 -8.34 3.39
N TYR A 38 -2.76 -8.45 4.44
CA TYR A 38 -2.42 -7.83 5.72
C TYR A 38 -1.40 -8.69 6.43
N LEU A 39 -0.38 -8.06 6.99
CA LEU A 39 0.62 -8.68 7.85
C LEU A 39 0.29 -8.33 9.31
N ALA A 40 1.08 -7.48 9.96
CA ALA A 40 0.77 -7.05 11.32
C ALA A 40 -0.51 -6.21 11.37
N ARG A 41 -1.35 -6.46 12.35
CA ARG A 41 -2.61 -5.73 12.56
C ARG A 41 -2.71 -5.27 14.02
N GLY A 42 -1.62 -4.70 14.54
CA GLY A 42 -1.50 -4.21 15.89
C GLY A 42 -0.43 -4.90 16.73
N GLU A 43 0.05 -6.06 16.29
CA GLU A 43 1.10 -6.78 16.99
C GLU A 43 2.37 -5.94 17.09
N GLY A 44 2.90 -5.78 18.27
CA GLY A 44 4.05 -4.93 18.53
C GLY A 44 3.80 -3.44 18.29
N GLY A 45 2.53 -3.03 18.12
CA GLY A 45 2.18 -1.66 17.75
C GLY A 45 2.27 -1.36 16.27
N PHE A 46 2.51 -2.38 15.43
CA PHE A 46 2.67 -2.20 13.99
C PHE A 46 1.42 -2.59 13.22
N TYR A 47 1.22 -1.88 12.11
CA TYR A 47 0.27 -2.25 11.07
C TYR A 47 1.05 -2.32 9.77
N SER A 48 1.02 -3.46 9.10
CA SER A 48 1.75 -3.65 7.86
C SER A 48 0.95 -4.47 6.87
N GLN A 49 1.21 -4.24 5.60
CA GLN A 49 0.61 -4.99 4.51
C GLN A 49 1.58 -5.05 3.33
N ILE A 50 1.40 -6.04 2.49
CA ILE A 50 2.09 -6.14 1.21
C ILE A 50 1.06 -6.00 0.11
N SER A 51 1.39 -5.26 -0.94
CA SER A 51 0.50 -4.97 -2.06
C SER A 51 1.19 -5.29 -3.38
N TRP A 52 0.41 -5.82 -4.33
CA TRP A 52 0.83 -6.12 -5.70
C TRP A 52 -0.03 -5.34 -6.66
N PHE A 53 0.58 -4.50 -7.49
CA PHE A 53 -0.12 -3.72 -8.50
C PHE A 53 0.34 -4.14 -9.90
N PRO A 54 -0.59 -4.23 -10.87
CA PRO A 54 -0.22 -4.53 -12.25
C PRO A 54 0.50 -3.36 -12.90
N ALA A 55 1.17 -3.64 -14.03
CA ALA A 55 1.86 -2.63 -14.81
C ALA A 55 0.94 -1.43 -15.15
N GLY A 56 1.45 -0.24 -14.95
CA GLY A 56 0.75 0.99 -15.30
C GLY A 56 -0.42 1.37 -14.40
N TYR A 57 -0.69 0.59 -13.35
CA TYR A 57 -1.80 0.91 -12.46
C TYR A 57 -1.55 2.25 -11.75
N THR A 58 -2.53 3.13 -11.78
CA THR A 58 -2.44 4.45 -11.17
C THR A 58 -3.25 4.50 -9.87
N VAL A 59 -2.58 4.90 -8.80
CA VAL A 59 -3.24 5.26 -7.55
C VAL A 59 -3.41 6.78 -7.55
N PRO A 60 -4.66 7.28 -7.54
CA PRO A 60 -4.89 8.72 -7.60
C PRO A 60 -4.38 9.43 -6.34
N GLU A 61 -4.26 10.74 -6.44
CA GLU A 61 -3.86 11.52 -5.28
C GLU A 61 -4.83 11.33 -4.12
N HIS A 62 -4.26 11.08 -2.95
CA HIS A 62 -4.98 10.85 -1.71
C HIS A 62 -4.08 11.20 -0.54
N ARG A 63 -4.63 11.16 0.66
CA ARG A 63 -3.87 11.36 1.89
C ARG A 63 -4.36 10.40 2.97
N HIS A 64 -3.48 10.12 3.90
CA HIS A 64 -3.80 9.34 5.09
C HIS A 64 -3.83 10.25 6.31
N ASP A 65 -4.53 9.85 7.34
CA ASP A 65 -4.59 10.56 8.62
C ASP A 65 -3.54 10.07 9.63
N HIS A 66 -2.57 9.29 9.16
CA HIS A 66 -1.47 8.75 9.96
C HIS A 66 -0.19 8.70 9.14
N ASP A 67 0.93 8.55 9.81
CA ASP A 67 2.23 8.40 9.17
C ASP A 67 2.36 7.01 8.56
N GLU A 68 3.07 6.92 7.45
CA GLU A 68 3.21 5.68 6.68
C GLU A 68 4.59 5.57 6.08
N LEU A 69 5.16 4.37 6.12
CA LEU A 69 6.40 4.04 5.41
C LEU A 69 6.06 3.08 4.28
N ILE A 70 6.53 3.39 3.08
CA ILE A 70 6.39 2.53 1.91
C ILE A 70 7.76 2.06 1.47
N LEU A 71 7.92 0.74 1.29
CA LEU A 71 9.14 0.12 0.80
C LEU A 71 8.82 -0.68 -0.47
N VAL A 72 9.43 -0.32 -1.59
CA VAL A 72 9.30 -1.08 -2.84
C VAL A 72 10.17 -2.33 -2.75
N VAL A 73 9.63 -3.49 -3.09
CA VAL A 73 10.38 -4.76 -3.07
C VAL A 73 10.55 -5.36 -4.47
N GLU A 74 9.62 -5.09 -5.40
CA GLU A 74 9.73 -5.50 -6.81
C GLU A 74 9.11 -4.43 -7.70
N GLY A 75 9.60 -4.36 -8.95
CA GLY A 75 9.09 -3.39 -9.90
C GLY A 75 9.46 -1.96 -9.54
N SER A 76 8.55 -1.03 -9.80
CA SER A 76 8.80 0.38 -9.51
C SER A 76 7.51 1.16 -9.33
N LEU A 77 7.61 2.31 -8.71
CA LEU A 77 6.55 3.31 -8.69
C LEU A 77 7.13 4.68 -9.04
N THR A 78 6.33 5.48 -9.76
CA THR A 78 6.67 6.88 -10.05
C THR A 78 5.61 7.76 -9.40
N LEU A 79 6.04 8.71 -8.58
CA LEU A 79 5.12 9.62 -7.92
C LEU A 79 4.50 10.56 -8.95
N LEU A 80 3.21 10.85 -8.81
CA LEU A 80 2.53 11.87 -9.61
C LEU A 80 3.06 13.25 -9.24
N GLY A 81 2.92 14.20 -10.15
CA GLY A 81 3.36 15.56 -9.91
C GLY A 81 4.86 15.79 -10.08
N GLY A 82 5.55 14.90 -10.79
CA GLY A 82 6.98 15.06 -11.10
C GLY A 82 7.92 14.61 -10.01
N GLY A 83 7.45 13.78 -9.10
CA GLY A 83 8.28 13.20 -8.04
C GLY A 83 9.20 12.09 -8.56
N PRO A 84 10.03 11.53 -7.69
CA PRO A 84 10.99 10.50 -8.08
C PRO A 84 10.31 9.17 -8.43
N THR A 85 11.07 8.31 -9.10
CA THR A 85 10.72 6.90 -9.28
C THR A 85 11.44 6.09 -8.21
N LEU A 86 10.69 5.25 -7.50
CA LEU A 86 11.24 4.33 -6.51
C LEU A 86 11.42 2.95 -7.12
N HIS A 87 12.61 2.40 -6.95
CA HIS A 87 13.00 1.06 -7.40
C HIS A 87 13.11 0.12 -6.19
N PRO A 88 13.35 -1.18 -6.39
CA PRO A 88 13.46 -2.11 -5.25
C PRO A 88 14.42 -1.62 -4.18
N TYR A 89 13.93 -1.68 -2.94
CA TYR A 89 14.58 -1.25 -1.70
C TYR A 89 14.65 0.26 -1.49
N ASP A 90 14.15 1.06 -2.43
CA ASP A 90 13.87 2.46 -2.16
C ASP A 90 12.61 2.59 -1.32
N SER A 91 12.56 3.61 -0.51
CA SER A 91 11.43 3.83 0.40
C SER A 91 11.08 5.30 0.50
N MET A 92 9.87 5.57 1.00
CA MET A 92 9.46 6.92 1.35
C MET A 92 8.68 6.91 2.65
N ALA A 93 8.90 7.91 3.47
CA ALA A 93 8.11 8.17 4.66
C ALA A 93 7.11 9.28 4.32
N LEU A 94 5.85 9.01 4.58
CA LEU A 94 4.74 9.93 4.33
C LEU A 94 4.18 10.37 5.66
N GLU A 95 4.23 11.67 5.92
CA GLU A 95 3.59 12.22 7.11
C GLU A 95 2.08 12.33 6.89
N ALA A 96 1.33 12.24 7.99
CA ALA A 96 -0.12 12.38 7.95
C ALA A 96 -0.53 13.67 7.23
N GLY A 97 -1.52 13.58 6.38
CA GLY A 97 -2.05 14.71 5.61
C GLY A 97 -1.30 15.04 4.33
N HIS A 98 -0.17 14.39 4.04
CA HIS A 98 0.56 14.63 2.80
C HIS A 98 -0.17 13.97 1.61
N GLU A 99 -0.51 14.77 0.61
CA GLU A 99 -1.16 14.25 -0.61
C GLU A 99 -0.13 13.62 -1.55
N TYR A 100 -0.45 12.44 -2.04
CA TYR A 100 0.39 11.76 -3.03
C TYR A 100 -0.44 10.78 -3.86
N GLY A 101 0.05 10.51 -5.03
CA GLY A 101 -0.42 9.45 -5.90
C GLY A 101 0.75 8.92 -6.70
N PHE A 102 0.58 7.79 -7.35
CA PHE A 102 1.67 7.18 -8.08
C PHE A 102 1.17 6.24 -9.20
N VAL A 103 2.11 5.88 -10.06
CA VAL A 103 1.89 4.95 -11.17
C VAL A 103 2.87 3.79 -11.01
N ALA A 104 2.37 2.56 -11.07
CA ALA A 104 3.22 1.38 -11.13
C ALA A 104 3.97 1.34 -12.47
N GLY A 105 5.20 0.86 -12.45
CA GLY A 105 6.03 0.78 -13.65
C GLY A 105 5.59 -0.31 -14.62
N ASP A 106 6.39 -0.52 -15.68
CA ASP A 106 6.07 -1.45 -16.77
C ASP A 106 6.01 -2.92 -16.35
N GLU A 107 6.64 -3.26 -15.22
CA GLU A 107 6.62 -4.61 -14.65
C GLU A 107 5.70 -4.71 -13.43
N GLY A 108 4.86 -3.70 -13.20
CA GLY A 108 4.07 -3.60 -12.00
C GLY A 108 4.90 -3.17 -10.80
N MET A 109 4.36 -3.41 -9.63
CA MET A 109 5.10 -3.16 -8.39
C MET A 109 4.59 -4.03 -7.26
N THR A 110 5.52 -4.40 -6.38
CA THR A 110 5.22 -5.01 -5.09
C THR A 110 5.85 -4.13 -4.01
N PHE A 111 5.07 -3.79 -3.00
CA PHE A 111 5.55 -2.92 -1.93
C PHE A 111 4.96 -3.28 -0.60
N VAL A 112 5.69 -2.95 0.45
CA VAL A 112 5.27 -3.12 1.83
C VAL A 112 4.95 -1.76 2.41
N THR A 113 3.83 -1.68 3.12
CA THR A 113 3.42 -0.49 3.85
C THR A 113 3.47 -0.78 5.34
N ILE A 114 4.04 0.14 6.11
CA ILE A 114 4.16 0.03 7.57
C ILE A 114 3.57 1.30 8.19
N ARG A 115 2.69 1.10 9.17
CA ARG A 115 1.98 2.18 9.88
C ARG A 115 1.96 1.91 11.36
N GLN A 116 1.69 2.97 12.14
CA GLN A 116 1.45 2.88 13.57
C GLN A 116 -0.04 2.87 13.92
N ALA A 117 -0.90 2.87 12.91
CA ALA A 117 -2.35 2.83 13.07
C ALA A 117 -2.99 2.12 11.88
N ALA A 118 -4.24 1.68 12.04
CA ALA A 118 -5.01 1.13 10.93
C ALA A 118 -5.18 2.18 9.83
N ALA A 119 -5.18 1.73 8.57
CA ALA A 119 -5.23 2.64 7.43
C ALA A 119 -6.57 3.37 7.33
N ALA A 120 -6.50 4.66 7.07
CA ALA A 120 -7.63 5.48 6.66
C ALA A 120 -7.18 6.36 5.50
N ILE A 121 -8.03 6.49 4.47
CA ILE A 121 -7.71 7.19 3.23
C ILE A 121 -8.74 8.27 2.97
N THR A 122 -8.26 9.47 2.61
CA THR A 122 -9.10 10.54 2.08
C THR A 122 -8.65 10.85 0.65
N LEU A 123 -9.57 10.77 -0.30
CA LEU A 123 -9.31 11.16 -1.69
C LEU A 123 -9.29 12.68 -1.81
N SER A 124 -8.41 13.15 -2.66
CA SER A 124 -8.29 14.58 -2.97
C SER A 124 -9.19 14.99 -4.12
#